data_d04177530f9f89e80fcfc96e07e1cb8c
#
_entry.id   d04177530f9f89e80fcfc96e07e1cb8c
#
_cell.length_a   1.000
_cell.length_b   1.000
_cell.length_c   1.000
_cell.angle_alpha   90.00
_cell.angle_beta   90.00
_cell.angle_gamma   90.00
#
_symmetry.space_group_name_H-M   'P 1'
#
loop_
_entity.id
_entity.type
_entity.pdbx_description
1 polymer ?
#
loop_
_entity_poly.entity_id
_entity_poly.type
_entity_poly.pdbx_seq_one_letter_code
_entity_poly.pdbx_strand_id
1 'polypeptide(L)'
;AGGAAGGAVVDSAALDAFAAKVTGADGVLASTAKFVLNQLGVVAPVAEETADENTAVVAAVEAELGADWPKQVEPRFDERKAILFDDRWASAREDLARAYYNNDESALNGSFIGLGKTIADEAAWYAGKSDNANLKIAFNRVAAEAGENASESAENSRFAGDIAVVTGVAPNSIAAQVVNGLLAGGATVVATSHSFKPSVKAWAKQTYREHAAGDAKLWLVPANLSSYRDVDALVAWVGNVQKKTSGATTTILKPAYEPSLFFPFAAPPVHGNLADSGELFESQARLMLWGVERAIAGLAKIGADTDVQHKLHVVLPGSPNRGIFGGDGAYGEVKSAFDAIVNRARAEKVWSSRVTFAHPKIGWVRGTGLMGGNDPLVEVVERHGLKTYSAAEIAVELLNLSTRES
;
A
#
# COMPACT_ATOMS: atom_id res chain seq x y z
N ALA A 1 20.93 -59.41 -22.37
CA ALA A 1 19.78 -59.53 -23.27
C ALA A 1 18.82 -58.39 -22.96
N GLY A 2 18.91 -57.31 -23.74
CA GLY A 2 18.04 -56.17 -23.66
C GLY A 2 16.81 -56.38 -24.51
N GLY A 3 15.64 -56.37 -23.89
CA GLY A 3 14.36 -56.29 -24.58
C GLY A 3 14.09 -54.84 -24.96
N ALA A 4 14.14 -54.52 -26.26
CA ALA A 4 13.64 -53.27 -26.80
C ALA A 4 12.10 -53.27 -26.65
N ALA A 5 11.56 -52.42 -25.83
CA ALA A 5 10.14 -52.09 -25.85
C ALA A 5 9.87 -51.39 -27.19
N GLY A 6 9.11 -52.05 -28.08
CA GLY A 6 8.65 -51.46 -29.31
C GLY A 6 7.76 -50.26 -29.03
N GLY A 7 8.31 -49.07 -29.22
CA GLY A 7 7.51 -47.86 -29.22
C GLY A 7 6.46 -47.96 -30.33
N ALA A 8 5.20 -47.85 -29.98
CA ALA A 8 4.14 -47.69 -30.96
C ALA A 8 4.49 -46.48 -31.84
N VAL A 9 4.59 -46.68 -33.13
CA VAL A 9 4.74 -45.58 -34.10
C VAL A 9 3.46 -44.77 -34.02
N VAL A 10 3.56 -43.64 -33.37
CA VAL A 10 2.43 -42.70 -33.27
C VAL A 10 2.26 -42.07 -34.65
N ASP A 11 1.09 -42.26 -35.25
CA ASP A 11 0.74 -41.65 -36.54
C ASP A 11 0.72 -40.12 -36.34
N SER A 12 1.71 -39.45 -36.91
CA SER A 12 1.87 -38.00 -36.77
C SER A 12 0.65 -37.24 -37.33
N ALA A 13 0.04 -37.76 -38.41
CA ALA A 13 -1.14 -37.13 -38.99
C ALA A 13 -2.38 -37.24 -38.07
N ALA A 14 -2.52 -38.36 -37.37
CA ALA A 14 -3.59 -38.53 -36.38
C ALA A 14 -3.37 -37.64 -35.15
N LEU A 15 -2.11 -37.43 -34.75
CA LEU A 15 -1.75 -36.56 -33.66
C LEU A 15 -1.99 -35.08 -33.99
N ASP A 16 -1.64 -34.66 -35.19
CA ASP A 16 -1.89 -33.30 -35.68
C ASP A 16 -3.39 -33.02 -35.82
N ALA A 17 -4.17 -33.99 -36.32
CA ALA A 17 -5.62 -33.89 -36.39
C ALA A 17 -6.27 -33.82 -34.99
N PHE A 18 -5.72 -34.53 -34.00
CA PHE A 18 -6.17 -34.48 -32.63
C PHE A 18 -5.79 -33.13 -31.98
N ALA A 19 -4.56 -32.66 -32.20
CA ALA A 19 -4.09 -31.36 -31.72
C ALA A 19 -4.98 -30.22 -32.25
N ALA A 20 -5.32 -30.24 -33.54
CA ALA A 20 -6.20 -29.26 -34.15
C ALA A 20 -7.62 -29.25 -33.55
N LYS A 21 -8.16 -30.41 -33.17
CA LYS A 21 -9.47 -30.50 -32.48
C LYS A 21 -9.43 -29.95 -31.05
N VAL A 22 -8.31 -30.09 -30.37
CA VAL A 22 -8.15 -29.69 -28.97
C VAL A 22 -7.80 -28.20 -28.83
N THR A 23 -7.21 -27.61 -29.87
CA THR A 23 -6.74 -26.20 -29.81
C THR A 23 -7.85 -25.19 -29.52
N GLY A 24 -9.03 -25.37 -30.13
CA GLY A 24 -10.20 -24.51 -29.91
C GLY A 24 -11.17 -24.98 -28.82
N ALA A 25 -10.83 -26.04 -28.07
CA ALA A 25 -11.72 -26.58 -27.06
C ALA A 25 -11.38 -26.07 -25.67
N ASP A 26 -12.42 -25.81 -24.87
CA ASP A 26 -12.32 -25.38 -23.47
C ASP A 26 -12.76 -26.49 -22.50
N GLY A 27 -12.29 -26.41 -21.25
CA GLY A 27 -12.65 -27.33 -20.17
C GLY A 27 -11.51 -28.25 -19.71
N VAL A 28 -11.79 -29.01 -18.66
CA VAL A 28 -10.77 -29.84 -17.96
C VAL A 28 -10.17 -30.91 -18.90
N LEU A 29 -10.99 -31.55 -19.75
CA LEU A 29 -10.53 -32.55 -20.68
C LEU A 29 -9.63 -31.97 -21.78
N ALA A 30 -9.96 -30.77 -22.27
CA ALA A 30 -9.15 -30.07 -23.26
C ALA A 30 -7.81 -29.63 -22.66
N SER A 31 -7.80 -29.14 -21.42
CA SER A 31 -6.58 -28.76 -20.70
C SER A 31 -5.68 -29.99 -20.47
N THR A 32 -6.25 -31.14 -20.10
CA THR A 32 -5.51 -32.39 -19.94
C THR A 32 -4.92 -32.86 -21.25
N ALA A 33 -5.68 -32.82 -22.34
CA ALA A 33 -5.24 -33.20 -23.68
C ALA A 33 -4.11 -32.27 -24.17
N LYS A 34 -4.21 -30.94 -23.96
CA LYS A 34 -3.15 -29.97 -24.26
C LYS A 34 -1.88 -30.27 -23.48
N PHE A 35 -1.99 -30.61 -22.19
CA PHE A 35 -0.86 -31.02 -21.38
C PHE A 35 -0.16 -32.27 -21.91
N VAL A 36 -0.92 -33.32 -22.26
CA VAL A 36 -0.37 -34.57 -22.81
C VAL A 36 0.33 -34.32 -24.16
N LEU A 37 -0.28 -33.55 -25.06
CA LEU A 37 0.32 -33.17 -26.33
C LEU A 37 1.66 -32.43 -26.13
N ASN A 38 1.73 -31.52 -25.16
CA ASN A 38 2.97 -30.82 -24.83
C ASN A 38 4.06 -31.76 -24.30
N GLN A 39 3.70 -32.74 -23.46
CA GLN A 39 4.63 -33.78 -22.99
C GLN A 39 5.16 -34.69 -24.12
N LEU A 40 4.38 -34.87 -25.15
CA LEU A 40 4.77 -35.64 -26.34
C LEU A 40 5.58 -34.82 -27.36
N GLY A 41 5.87 -33.55 -27.06
CA GLY A 41 6.59 -32.65 -27.97
C GLY A 41 5.77 -32.20 -29.17
N VAL A 42 4.47 -32.51 -29.20
CA VAL A 42 3.55 -32.01 -30.21
C VAL A 42 3.11 -30.63 -29.73
N VAL A 43 3.69 -29.59 -30.30
CA VAL A 43 3.22 -28.23 -30.12
C VAL A 43 1.85 -28.15 -30.78
N ALA A 44 0.77 -28.21 -29.99
CA ALA A 44 -0.52 -27.81 -30.53
C ALA A 44 -0.31 -26.41 -31.13
N PRO A 45 -0.71 -26.16 -32.39
CA PRO A 45 -0.63 -24.80 -32.91
C PRO A 45 -1.37 -23.93 -31.90
N VAL A 46 -0.64 -23.05 -31.27
CA VAL A 46 -1.25 -21.93 -30.53
C VAL A 46 -2.08 -21.29 -31.64
N ALA A 47 -3.40 -21.29 -31.47
CA ALA A 47 -4.22 -20.43 -32.31
C ALA A 47 -3.53 -19.09 -32.21
N GLU A 48 -2.91 -18.60 -33.29
CA GLU A 48 -2.52 -17.21 -33.36
C GLU A 48 -3.82 -16.47 -33.09
N GLU A 49 -3.98 -15.96 -31.88
CA GLU A 49 -5.02 -14.99 -31.62
C GLU A 49 -4.79 -13.93 -32.66
N THR A 50 -5.64 -13.95 -33.68
CA THR A 50 -5.48 -13.06 -34.81
C THR A 50 -5.57 -11.67 -34.25
N ALA A 51 -4.72 -10.76 -34.70
CA ALA A 51 -4.74 -9.35 -34.25
C ALA A 51 -6.15 -8.75 -34.29
N ASP A 52 -7.01 -9.30 -35.17
CA ASP A 52 -8.42 -8.92 -35.31
C ASP A 52 -9.31 -9.36 -34.15
N GLU A 53 -9.10 -10.55 -33.55
CA GLU A 53 -9.89 -10.97 -32.37
C GLU A 53 -9.54 -10.17 -31.14
N ASN A 54 -8.27 -9.92 -30.88
CA ASN A 54 -7.83 -9.06 -29.79
C ASN A 54 -8.33 -7.62 -29.97
N THR A 55 -8.32 -7.09 -31.18
CA THR A 55 -8.85 -5.77 -31.51
C THR A 55 -10.35 -5.69 -31.24
N ALA A 56 -11.12 -6.73 -31.59
CA ALA A 56 -12.55 -6.78 -31.34
C ALA A 56 -12.88 -6.85 -29.83
N VAL A 57 -12.10 -7.62 -29.05
CA VAL A 57 -12.27 -7.69 -27.58
C VAL A 57 -11.93 -6.35 -26.93
N VAL A 58 -10.82 -5.73 -27.32
CA VAL A 58 -10.43 -4.40 -26.81
C VAL A 58 -11.52 -3.37 -27.12
N ALA A 59 -12.01 -3.34 -28.38
CA ALA A 59 -13.08 -2.41 -28.78
C ALA A 59 -14.39 -2.64 -28.00
N ALA A 60 -14.75 -3.89 -27.71
CA ALA A 60 -15.91 -4.21 -26.89
C ALA A 60 -15.75 -3.74 -25.43
N VAL A 61 -14.56 -3.94 -24.84
CA VAL A 61 -14.22 -3.46 -23.49
C VAL A 61 -14.24 -1.94 -23.44
N GLU A 62 -13.66 -1.27 -24.42
CA GLU A 62 -13.65 0.20 -24.50
C GLU A 62 -15.05 0.78 -24.70
N ALA A 63 -15.92 0.09 -25.46
CA ALA A 63 -17.30 0.50 -25.65
C ALA A 63 -18.15 0.37 -24.36
N GLU A 64 -17.87 -0.63 -23.54
CA GLU A 64 -18.61 -0.91 -22.31
C GLU A 64 -18.05 -0.14 -21.09
N LEU A 65 -16.73 -0.08 -20.94
CA LEU A 65 -16.02 0.42 -19.79
C LEU A 65 -15.24 1.72 -20.05
N GLY A 66 -15.29 2.25 -21.28
CA GLY A 66 -14.58 3.45 -21.70
C GLY A 66 -13.14 3.22 -22.16
N ALA A 67 -12.67 4.08 -23.07
CA ALA A 67 -11.34 4.00 -23.68
C ALA A 67 -10.17 4.12 -22.69
N ASP A 68 -10.39 4.71 -21.52
CA ASP A 68 -9.38 4.84 -20.49
C ASP A 68 -9.34 3.66 -19.50
N TRP A 69 -10.29 2.72 -19.58
CA TRP A 69 -10.38 1.57 -18.70
C TRP A 69 -9.10 0.75 -18.61
N PRO A 70 -8.42 0.39 -19.71
CA PRO A 70 -7.18 -0.37 -19.66
C PRO A 70 -6.09 0.31 -18.83
N LYS A 71 -6.00 1.66 -18.90
CA LYS A 71 -5.04 2.45 -18.11
C LYS A 71 -5.42 2.49 -16.63
N GLN A 72 -6.72 2.51 -16.32
CA GLN A 72 -7.21 2.54 -14.94
C GLN A 72 -6.88 1.24 -14.19
N VAL A 73 -6.93 0.09 -14.87
CA VAL A 73 -6.65 -1.23 -14.27
C VAL A 73 -5.24 -1.75 -14.55
N GLU A 74 -4.38 -0.96 -15.21
CA GLU A 74 -3.02 -1.33 -15.55
C GLU A 74 -2.22 -1.70 -14.30
N PRO A 75 -1.63 -2.91 -14.22
CA PRO A 75 -0.79 -3.29 -13.09
C PRO A 75 0.47 -2.43 -13.00
N ARG A 76 0.79 -1.98 -11.79
CA ARG A 76 1.98 -1.14 -11.48
C ARG A 76 2.90 -1.75 -10.44
N PHE A 77 2.44 -2.81 -9.78
CA PHE A 77 3.25 -3.47 -8.76
C PHE A 77 4.52 -4.06 -9.39
N ASP A 78 5.65 -3.70 -8.82
CA ASP A 78 6.97 -4.27 -9.15
C ASP A 78 7.79 -4.30 -7.86
N GLU A 79 8.02 -5.48 -7.32
CA GLU A 79 8.78 -5.66 -6.07
C GLU A 79 10.21 -5.09 -6.14
N ARG A 80 10.81 -5.05 -7.34
CA ARG A 80 12.16 -4.51 -7.57
C ARG A 80 12.21 -2.99 -7.45
N LYS A 81 11.06 -2.33 -7.52
CA LYS A 81 10.92 -0.88 -7.33
C LYS A 81 10.56 -0.49 -5.90
N ALA A 82 10.23 -1.47 -5.04
CA ALA A 82 10.00 -1.20 -3.63
C ALA A 82 11.26 -0.60 -2.99
N ILE A 83 11.07 0.46 -2.23
CA ILE A 83 12.17 1.18 -1.57
C ILE A 83 12.01 1.02 -0.07
N LEU A 84 13.09 0.55 0.58
CA LEU A 84 13.18 0.44 2.04
C LEU A 84 13.95 1.63 2.62
N PHE A 85 13.38 2.18 3.68
CA PHE A 85 14.05 3.14 4.58
C PHE A 85 14.06 2.49 5.98
N ASP A 86 15.23 2.10 6.47
CA ASP A 86 15.40 1.36 7.75
C ASP A 86 16.66 1.73 8.52
N ASP A 87 17.46 2.65 8.02
CA ASP A 87 18.71 3.09 8.65
C ASP A 87 18.57 4.52 9.21
N ARG A 88 18.09 4.62 10.45
CA ARG A 88 17.97 5.89 11.16
C ARG A 88 19.32 6.55 11.42
N TRP A 89 20.36 5.76 11.63
CA TRP A 89 21.70 6.27 11.93
C TRP A 89 22.29 6.98 10.72
N ALA A 90 22.27 6.34 9.54
CA ALA A 90 22.69 6.97 8.29
C ALA A 90 21.83 8.18 7.93
N SER A 91 20.51 8.10 8.12
CA SER A 91 19.60 9.24 7.92
C SER A 91 19.95 10.42 8.82
N ALA A 92 20.24 10.18 10.11
CA ALA A 92 20.61 11.22 11.05
C ALA A 92 21.91 11.92 10.65
N ARG A 93 22.93 11.16 10.25
CA ARG A 93 24.20 11.75 9.76
C ARG A 93 24.00 12.62 8.52
N GLU A 94 23.16 12.17 7.59
CA GLU A 94 22.82 12.97 6.41
C GLU A 94 22.11 14.26 6.80
N ASP A 95 21.20 14.22 7.80
CA ASP A 95 20.47 15.38 8.26
C ASP A 95 21.37 16.38 9.00
N LEU A 96 22.30 15.91 9.85
CA LEU A 96 23.31 16.76 10.49
C LEU A 96 24.17 17.50 9.46
N ALA A 97 24.69 16.76 8.47
CA ALA A 97 25.49 17.35 7.41
C ALA A 97 24.69 18.37 6.58
N ARG A 98 23.46 18.01 6.19
CA ARG A 98 22.57 18.88 5.41
C ARG A 98 22.26 20.18 6.16
N ALA A 99 21.92 20.08 7.45
CA ALA A 99 21.66 21.23 8.29
C ALA A 99 22.86 22.20 8.33
N TYR A 100 24.05 21.66 8.51
CA TYR A 100 25.26 22.46 8.60
C TYR A 100 25.63 23.14 7.26
N TYR A 101 25.72 22.36 6.18
CA TYR A 101 26.17 22.87 4.89
C TYR A 101 25.17 23.78 4.18
N ASN A 102 23.85 23.55 4.39
CA ASN A 102 22.79 24.38 3.83
C ASN A 102 22.30 25.48 4.76
N ASN A 103 22.85 25.56 5.99
CA ASN A 103 22.38 26.47 7.03
C ASN A 103 20.86 26.38 7.30
N ASP A 104 20.32 25.15 7.31
CA ASP A 104 18.90 24.82 7.35
C ASP A 104 18.56 23.99 8.60
N GLU A 105 18.05 24.66 9.64
CA GLU A 105 17.66 24.00 10.89
C GLU A 105 16.49 23.02 10.74
N SER A 106 15.67 23.17 9.68
CA SER A 106 14.53 22.30 9.45
C SER A 106 14.93 20.86 9.18
N ALA A 107 16.16 20.62 8.72
CA ALA A 107 16.73 19.30 8.55
C ALA A 107 16.87 18.51 9.87
N LEU A 108 16.82 19.19 11.01
CA LEU A 108 16.96 18.61 12.34
C LEU A 108 15.62 18.41 13.07
N ASN A 109 14.48 18.57 12.40
CA ASN A 109 13.16 18.43 13.03
C ASN A 109 12.78 16.99 13.40
N GLY A 110 13.51 15.97 12.93
CA GLY A 110 13.27 14.57 13.26
C GLY A 110 13.61 14.18 14.69
N SER A 111 13.29 12.94 15.06
CA SER A 111 13.68 12.33 16.34
C SER A 111 15.09 11.76 16.26
N PHE A 112 15.93 12.12 17.20
CA PHE A 112 17.30 11.62 17.34
C PHE A 112 17.48 10.76 18.60
N ILE A 113 16.42 10.48 19.34
CA ILE A 113 16.44 9.69 20.57
C ILE A 113 17.00 8.28 20.29
N GLY A 114 17.92 7.83 21.14
CA GLY A 114 18.48 6.47 21.10
C GLY A 114 19.48 6.21 19.99
N LEU A 115 19.94 7.22 19.24
CA LEU A 115 20.94 7.05 18.17
C LEU A 115 22.38 6.92 18.69
N GLY A 116 22.60 7.18 19.96
CA GLY A 116 23.84 6.90 20.67
C GLY A 116 24.89 7.99 20.58
N LYS A 117 25.99 7.73 21.30
CA LYS A 117 27.06 8.70 21.52
C LYS A 117 27.70 9.24 20.24
N THR A 118 27.83 8.43 19.19
CA THR A 118 28.46 8.86 17.93
C THR A 118 27.68 10.00 17.26
N ILE A 119 26.35 9.89 17.22
CA ILE A 119 25.50 10.95 16.67
C ILE A 119 25.50 12.17 17.59
N ALA A 120 25.49 11.96 18.92
CA ALA A 120 25.58 13.04 19.90
C ALA A 120 26.89 13.84 19.73
N ASP A 121 28.01 13.17 19.61
CA ASP A 121 29.34 13.79 19.43
C ASP A 121 29.43 14.55 18.09
N GLU A 122 28.90 13.98 17.01
CA GLU A 122 28.85 14.63 15.69
C GLU A 122 27.98 15.90 15.72
N ALA A 123 26.81 15.83 16.36
CA ALA A 123 25.94 17.01 16.54
C ALA A 123 26.62 18.10 17.37
N ALA A 124 27.27 17.74 18.48
CA ALA A 124 28.02 18.67 19.31
C ALA A 124 29.19 19.33 18.53
N TRP A 125 29.85 18.57 17.67
CA TRP A 125 30.90 19.10 16.80
C TRP A 125 30.35 20.14 15.82
N TYR A 126 29.23 19.87 15.14
CA TYR A 126 28.55 20.85 14.27
C TYR A 126 28.09 22.08 15.05
N ALA A 127 27.56 21.92 16.27
CA ALA A 127 27.21 23.04 17.15
C ALA A 127 28.40 23.96 17.44
N GLY A 128 29.59 23.37 17.67
CA GLY A 128 30.82 24.12 17.90
C GLY A 128 31.35 24.85 16.66
N LYS A 129 30.98 24.40 15.47
CA LYS A 129 31.43 24.95 14.18
C LYS A 129 30.44 25.93 13.56
N SER A 130 29.17 25.90 13.97
CA SER A 130 28.14 26.79 13.41
C SER A 130 28.26 28.19 13.94
N ASP A 131 28.16 29.19 13.07
CA ASP A 131 28.02 30.60 13.45
C ASP A 131 26.55 31.02 13.59
N ASN A 132 25.60 30.20 13.13
CA ASN A 132 24.17 30.45 13.25
C ASN A 132 23.68 30.03 14.65
N ALA A 133 23.16 30.99 15.43
CA ALA A 133 22.71 30.76 16.81
C ALA A 133 21.55 29.74 16.89
N ASN A 134 20.56 29.79 15.96
CA ASN A 134 19.43 28.87 15.94
C ASN A 134 19.90 27.46 15.60
N LEU A 135 20.76 27.33 14.61
CA LEU A 135 21.33 26.06 14.21
C LEU A 135 22.18 25.43 15.33
N LYS A 136 22.95 26.27 16.05
CA LYS A 136 23.69 25.82 17.23
C LYS A 136 22.77 25.26 18.31
N ILE A 137 21.64 25.93 18.60
CA ILE A 137 20.63 25.44 19.55
C ILE A 137 20.07 24.09 19.06
N ALA A 138 19.70 23.97 17.77
CA ALA A 138 19.17 22.74 17.19
C ALA A 138 20.17 21.58 17.28
N PHE A 139 21.46 21.80 16.96
CA PHE A 139 22.49 20.79 17.11
C PHE A 139 22.70 20.35 18.57
N ASN A 140 22.68 21.28 19.52
CA ASN A 140 22.79 20.94 20.94
C ASN A 140 21.59 20.13 21.44
N ARG A 141 20.39 20.42 20.95
CA ARG A 141 19.19 19.59 21.20
C ARG A 141 19.41 18.17 20.69
N VAL A 142 19.85 18.02 19.43
CA VAL A 142 20.13 16.70 18.84
C VAL A 142 21.19 15.94 19.63
N ALA A 143 22.26 16.63 20.07
CA ALA A 143 23.31 16.01 20.87
C ALA A 143 22.78 15.46 22.20
N ALA A 144 21.88 16.20 22.87
CA ALA A 144 21.22 15.74 24.09
C ALA A 144 20.31 14.52 23.82
N GLU A 145 19.39 14.62 22.86
CA GLU A 145 18.45 13.55 22.50
C GLU A 145 19.17 12.25 22.10
N ALA A 146 20.21 12.34 21.27
CA ALA A 146 20.94 11.16 20.79
C ALA A 146 21.73 10.49 21.92
N GLY A 147 22.21 11.29 22.90
CA GLY A 147 22.97 10.79 24.05
C GLY A 147 22.11 10.18 25.14
N GLU A 148 20.82 10.47 25.17
CA GLU A 148 19.90 9.86 26.13
C GLU A 148 19.79 8.37 25.84
N ASN A 149 19.96 7.54 26.88
CA ASN A 149 19.63 6.14 26.79
C ASN A 149 18.14 6.05 26.42
N ALA A 150 17.84 5.32 25.35
CA ALA A 150 16.50 5.09 24.87
C ALA A 150 15.66 4.32 25.90
N SER A 151 15.32 4.94 27.03
CA SER A 151 14.05 4.64 27.64
C SER A 151 13.02 5.22 26.67
N GLU A 152 12.57 4.37 25.78
CA GLU A 152 11.56 4.71 24.80
C GLU A 152 10.44 5.42 25.53
N SER A 153 10.13 6.65 25.14
CA SER A 153 8.90 7.24 25.62
C SER A 153 7.77 6.29 25.20
N ALA A 154 6.77 6.08 26.02
CA ALA A 154 5.63 5.21 25.70
C ALA A 154 5.00 5.58 24.34
N GLU A 155 5.17 6.82 23.90
CA GLU A 155 4.70 7.33 22.60
C GLU A 155 5.55 6.83 21.43
N ASN A 156 6.88 6.74 21.58
CA ASN A 156 7.79 6.26 20.53
C ASN A 156 7.76 4.73 20.34
N SER A 157 7.14 3.98 21.26
CA SER A 157 6.97 2.54 21.20
C SER A 157 5.51 2.09 20.99
N ARG A 158 4.59 3.03 20.83
CA ARG A 158 3.15 2.77 20.75
C ARG A 158 2.77 1.74 19.70
N PHE A 159 3.47 1.73 18.58
CA PHE A 159 3.29 0.81 17.46
C PHE A 159 4.51 -0.09 17.24
N ALA A 160 5.38 -0.22 18.24
CA ALA A 160 6.54 -1.10 18.14
C ALA A 160 6.10 -2.54 17.94
N GLY A 161 6.65 -3.18 16.91
CA GLY A 161 6.26 -4.53 16.50
C GLY A 161 5.01 -4.62 15.62
N ASP A 162 4.27 -3.53 15.43
CA ASP A 162 3.17 -3.50 14.48
C ASP A 162 3.68 -3.40 13.04
N ILE A 163 2.99 -4.09 12.15
CA ILE A 163 3.19 -4.03 10.71
C ILE A 163 1.93 -3.46 10.09
N ALA A 164 2.04 -2.25 9.56
CA ALA A 164 0.92 -1.51 9.01
C ALA A 164 1.00 -1.44 7.48
N VAL A 165 -0.09 -1.76 6.81
CA VAL A 165 -0.26 -1.50 5.38
C VAL A 165 -1.12 -0.25 5.22
N VAL A 166 -0.60 0.77 4.54
CA VAL A 166 -1.27 2.05 4.29
C VAL A 166 -1.34 2.28 2.79
N THR A 167 -2.54 2.39 2.24
CA THR A 167 -2.72 2.56 0.79
C THR A 167 -3.08 3.98 0.40
N GLY A 168 -2.78 4.36 -0.85
CA GLY A 168 -3.13 5.67 -1.36
C GLY A 168 -2.29 6.81 -0.76
N VAL A 169 -1.03 6.53 -0.47
CA VAL A 169 -0.15 7.51 0.14
C VAL A 169 0.29 8.55 -0.88
N ALA A 170 0.02 9.81 -0.58
CA ALA A 170 0.46 10.97 -1.34
C ALA A 170 0.82 12.10 -0.36
N PRO A 171 1.76 13.01 -0.71
CA PRO A 171 2.05 14.18 0.11
C PRO A 171 0.75 14.94 0.48
N ASN A 172 0.66 15.43 1.70
CA ASN A 172 -0.49 16.18 2.24
C ASN A 172 -1.81 15.40 2.36
N SER A 173 -1.79 14.06 2.23
CA SER A 173 -2.96 13.22 2.43
C SER A 173 -3.12 12.79 3.90
N ILE A 174 -4.32 12.36 4.27
CA ILE A 174 -4.56 11.71 5.58
C ILE A 174 -3.65 10.48 5.73
N ALA A 175 -3.52 9.68 4.65
CA ALA A 175 -2.64 8.52 4.63
C ALA A 175 -1.17 8.87 4.95
N ALA A 176 -0.67 10.00 4.43
CA ALA A 176 0.68 10.48 4.74
C ALA A 176 0.84 10.80 6.24
N GLN A 177 -0.15 11.44 6.85
CA GLN A 177 -0.11 11.76 8.28
C GLN A 177 -0.26 10.51 9.17
N VAL A 178 -1.02 9.51 8.73
CA VAL A 178 -1.08 8.20 9.39
C VAL A 178 0.28 7.52 9.33
N VAL A 179 0.97 7.55 8.18
CA VAL A 179 2.34 7.03 8.04
C VAL A 179 3.28 7.74 9.02
N ASN A 180 3.21 9.06 9.13
CA ASN A 180 4.03 9.84 10.07
C ASN A 180 3.86 9.34 11.51
N GLY A 181 2.63 9.19 11.98
CA GLY A 181 2.35 8.75 13.35
C GLY A 181 2.72 7.29 13.61
N LEU A 182 2.55 6.40 12.62
CA LEU A 182 2.98 5.00 12.73
C LEU A 182 4.51 4.89 12.84
N LEU A 183 5.25 5.67 12.04
CA LEU A 183 6.71 5.71 12.10
C LEU A 183 7.20 6.29 13.43
N ALA A 184 6.55 7.36 13.93
CA ALA A 184 6.85 7.95 15.24
C ALA A 184 6.58 6.96 16.37
N GLY A 185 5.63 6.05 16.21
CA GLY A 185 5.33 4.97 17.15
C GLY A 185 6.16 3.70 16.97
N GLY A 186 7.14 3.67 16.06
CA GLY A 186 8.05 2.54 15.90
C GLY A 186 7.58 1.41 14.96
N ALA A 187 6.51 1.61 14.19
CA ALA A 187 5.95 0.59 13.30
C ALA A 187 6.83 0.30 12.08
N THR A 188 6.69 -0.91 11.53
CA THR A 188 7.05 -1.19 10.13
C THR A 188 5.87 -0.85 9.24
N VAL A 189 6.04 0.12 8.34
CA VAL A 189 4.99 0.62 7.46
C VAL A 189 5.23 0.20 6.02
N VAL A 190 4.24 -0.42 5.39
CA VAL A 190 4.17 -0.67 3.94
C VAL A 190 3.22 0.35 3.33
N ALA A 191 3.79 1.42 2.78
CA ALA A 191 3.06 2.50 2.14
C ALA A 191 2.96 2.26 0.63
N THR A 192 1.75 2.26 0.06
CA THR A 192 1.56 2.10 -1.38
C THR A 192 1.19 3.41 -2.05
N SER A 193 1.76 3.64 -3.22
CA SER A 193 1.41 4.78 -4.06
C SER A 193 1.19 4.35 -5.51
N HIS A 194 0.11 4.85 -6.12
CA HIS A 194 -0.13 4.69 -7.55
C HIS A 194 0.89 5.49 -8.39
N SER A 195 1.27 6.67 -7.91
CA SER A 195 2.26 7.54 -8.57
C SER A 195 3.63 7.34 -7.95
N PHE A 196 4.56 6.76 -8.70
CA PHE A 196 5.94 6.48 -8.25
C PHE A 196 6.95 7.52 -8.79
N LYS A 197 6.53 8.79 -8.82
CA LYS A 197 7.31 9.93 -9.29
C LYS A 197 8.46 10.27 -8.33
N PRO A 198 9.49 10.98 -8.78
CA PRO A 198 10.59 11.44 -7.92
C PRO A 198 10.12 12.21 -6.67
N SER A 199 9.08 13.03 -6.79
CA SER A 199 8.50 13.78 -5.66
C SER A 199 7.92 12.88 -4.56
N VAL A 200 7.29 11.77 -4.92
CA VAL A 200 6.74 10.80 -3.94
C VAL A 200 7.88 10.07 -3.23
N LYS A 201 8.95 9.72 -3.95
CA LYS A 201 10.15 9.09 -3.36
C LYS A 201 10.87 10.04 -2.41
N ALA A 202 11.03 11.31 -2.82
CA ALA A 202 11.63 12.34 -1.98
C ALA A 202 10.79 12.59 -0.71
N TRP A 203 9.47 12.65 -0.85
CA TRP A 203 8.55 12.73 0.28
C TRP A 203 8.73 11.55 1.24
N ALA A 204 8.77 10.31 0.75
CA ALA A 204 8.93 9.13 1.61
C ALA A 204 10.26 9.17 2.39
N LYS A 205 11.36 9.56 1.72
CA LYS A 205 12.66 9.74 2.37
C LYS A 205 12.60 10.79 3.48
N GLN A 206 11.97 11.94 3.19
CA GLN A 206 11.81 13.03 4.15
C GLN A 206 10.94 12.60 5.32
N THR A 207 9.78 11.98 5.06
CA THR A 207 8.87 11.45 6.06
C THR A 207 9.56 10.47 7.02
N TYR A 208 10.35 9.53 6.48
CA TYR A 208 11.12 8.60 7.31
C TYR A 208 12.11 9.34 8.21
N ARG A 209 12.86 10.30 7.68
CA ARG A 209 13.83 11.07 8.44
C ARG A 209 13.22 11.88 9.56
N GLU A 210 12.06 12.49 9.29
CA GLU A 210 11.41 13.40 10.23
C GLU A 210 10.64 12.67 11.33
N HIS A 211 10.13 11.47 11.04
CA HIS A 211 9.16 10.81 11.91
C HIS A 211 9.59 9.45 12.46
N ALA A 212 10.52 8.73 11.81
CA ALA A 212 10.89 7.41 12.27
C ALA A 212 11.52 7.44 13.67
N ALA A 213 11.03 6.59 14.57
CA ALA A 213 11.54 6.39 15.92
C ALA A 213 11.76 4.89 16.20
N GLY A 214 12.57 4.54 17.20
CA GLY A 214 12.87 3.15 17.51
C GLY A 214 13.36 2.36 16.29
N ASP A 215 12.81 1.17 16.09
CA ASP A 215 13.12 0.27 14.96
C ASP A 215 12.18 0.47 13.76
N ALA A 216 11.54 1.64 13.65
CA ALA A 216 10.62 1.95 12.57
C ALA A 216 11.25 1.74 11.20
N LYS A 217 10.44 1.21 10.27
CA LYS A 217 10.82 0.99 8.86
C LYS A 217 9.72 1.50 7.95
N LEU A 218 10.11 2.04 6.82
CA LEU A 218 9.19 2.45 5.77
C LEU A 218 9.51 1.75 4.46
N TRP A 219 8.57 0.98 3.95
CA TRP A 219 8.55 0.52 2.58
C TRP A 219 7.66 1.44 1.74
N LEU A 220 8.19 1.98 0.65
CA LEU A 220 7.40 2.64 -0.38
C LEU A 220 7.26 1.69 -1.57
N VAL A 221 6.03 1.33 -1.92
CA VAL A 221 5.73 0.29 -2.91
C VAL A 221 4.80 0.85 -4.00
N PRO A 222 5.15 0.69 -5.30
CA PRO A 222 4.23 1.06 -6.36
C PRO A 222 3.09 0.04 -6.46
N ALA A 223 1.85 0.50 -6.48
CA ALA A 223 0.70 -0.36 -6.70
C ALA A 223 -0.50 0.41 -7.25
N ASN A 224 -1.23 -0.23 -8.17
CA ASN A 224 -2.53 0.22 -8.64
C ASN A 224 -3.63 -0.65 -8.01
N LEU A 225 -4.29 -0.16 -6.99
CA LEU A 225 -5.29 -0.95 -6.26
C LEU A 225 -6.63 -1.09 -7.00
N SER A 226 -6.80 -0.46 -8.16
CA SER A 226 -7.86 -0.80 -9.11
C SER A 226 -7.54 -2.10 -9.88
N SER A 227 -6.28 -2.53 -9.89
CA SER A 227 -5.85 -3.81 -10.46
C SER A 227 -5.91 -4.91 -9.41
N TYR A 228 -6.78 -5.89 -9.57
CA TYR A 228 -6.82 -7.04 -8.66
C TYR A 228 -5.52 -7.85 -8.70
N ARG A 229 -4.81 -7.84 -9.83
CA ARG A 229 -3.48 -8.45 -9.93
C ARG A 229 -2.47 -7.77 -9.00
N ASP A 230 -2.53 -6.43 -8.92
CA ASP A 230 -1.66 -5.69 -8.01
C ASP A 230 -2.03 -5.91 -6.55
N VAL A 231 -3.32 -5.99 -6.24
CA VAL A 231 -3.77 -6.31 -4.87
C VAL A 231 -3.23 -7.67 -4.45
N ASP A 232 -3.38 -8.71 -5.30
CA ASP A 232 -2.89 -10.06 -5.00
C ASP A 232 -1.37 -10.10 -4.90
N ALA A 233 -0.66 -9.42 -5.82
CA ALA A 233 0.79 -9.35 -5.83
C ALA A 233 1.34 -8.63 -4.59
N LEU A 234 0.71 -7.53 -4.18
CA LEU A 234 1.04 -6.81 -2.95
C LEU A 234 0.85 -7.70 -1.72
N VAL A 235 -0.28 -8.38 -1.61
CA VAL A 235 -0.58 -9.30 -0.49
C VAL A 235 0.46 -10.42 -0.44
N ALA A 236 0.76 -11.04 -1.58
CA ALA A 236 1.76 -12.09 -1.67
C ALA A 236 3.16 -11.57 -1.29
N TRP A 237 3.54 -10.39 -1.76
CA TRP A 237 4.81 -9.78 -1.42
C TRP A 237 4.91 -9.46 0.07
N VAL A 238 3.86 -8.95 0.68
CA VAL A 238 3.82 -8.67 2.13
C VAL A 238 4.06 -9.96 2.92
N GLY A 239 3.36 -11.04 2.60
CA GLY A 239 3.42 -12.30 3.34
C GLY A 239 4.64 -13.18 3.04
N ASN A 240 5.35 -12.95 1.94
CA ASN A 240 6.46 -13.79 1.52
C ASN A 240 7.82 -13.18 1.85
N VAL A 241 8.82 -14.04 2.07
CA VAL A 241 10.23 -13.64 2.18
C VAL A 241 10.77 -13.29 0.81
N GLN A 242 11.37 -12.12 0.66
CA GLN A 242 12.13 -11.76 -0.55
C GLN A 242 13.62 -12.05 -0.33
N LYS A 243 14.20 -12.84 -1.22
CA LYS A 243 15.61 -13.28 -1.13
C LYS A 243 16.37 -12.91 -2.40
N LYS A 244 17.65 -12.63 -2.24
CA LYS A 244 18.60 -12.51 -3.35
C LYS A 244 19.71 -13.53 -3.15
N THR A 245 19.92 -14.39 -4.13
CA THR A 245 21.03 -15.34 -4.15
C THR A 245 22.09 -14.87 -5.14
N SER A 246 23.33 -14.80 -4.68
CA SER A 246 24.50 -14.47 -5.50
C SER A 246 25.60 -15.49 -5.20
N GLY A 247 25.84 -16.40 -6.14
CA GLY A 247 26.70 -17.57 -5.90
C GLY A 247 26.16 -18.46 -4.78
N ALA A 248 26.96 -18.74 -3.78
CA ALA A 248 26.59 -19.54 -2.62
C ALA A 248 25.91 -18.74 -1.49
N THR A 249 25.82 -17.42 -1.61
CA THR A 249 25.27 -16.55 -0.55
C THR A 249 23.83 -16.16 -0.86
N THR A 250 22.94 -16.40 0.12
CA THR A 250 21.56 -15.94 0.06
C THR A 250 21.34 -14.86 1.12
N THR A 251 20.91 -13.68 0.67
CA THR A 251 20.57 -12.53 1.53
C THR A 251 19.06 -12.35 1.55
N ILE A 252 18.50 -12.17 2.74
CA ILE A 252 17.10 -11.80 2.90
C ILE A 252 16.99 -10.29 2.66
N LEU A 253 16.27 -9.90 1.60
CA LEU A 253 15.99 -8.50 1.28
C LEU A 253 14.79 -7.97 2.05
N LYS A 254 13.78 -8.82 2.27
CA LYS A 254 12.59 -8.53 3.06
C LYS A 254 12.15 -9.80 3.78
N PRO A 255 11.90 -9.76 5.09
CA PRO A 255 11.27 -10.89 5.79
C PRO A 255 9.80 -11.03 5.38
N ALA A 256 9.18 -12.16 5.72
CA ALA A 256 7.73 -12.27 5.70
C ALA A 256 7.13 -11.32 6.76
N TYR A 257 6.04 -10.67 6.42
CA TYR A 257 5.29 -9.82 7.36
C TYR A 257 3.91 -10.40 7.59
N GLU A 258 3.45 -10.32 8.83
CA GLU A 258 2.06 -10.56 9.23
C GLU A 258 1.45 -9.22 9.66
N PRO A 259 0.68 -8.54 8.77
CA PRO A 259 0.17 -7.21 9.07
C PRO A 259 -0.81 -7.23 10.25
N SER A 260 -0.59 -6.32 11.21
CA SER A 260 -1.51 -6.08 12.33
C SER A 260 -2.50 -4.93 12.05
N LEU A 261 -2.12 -3.99 11.16
CA LEU A 261 -2.91 -2.80 10.86
C LEU A 261 -3.09 -2.63 9.34
N PHE A 262 -4.30 -2.23 8.93
CA PHE A 262 -4.60 -1.88 7.53
C PHE A 262 -5.41 -0.58 7.43
N PHE A 263 -4.88 0.37 6.65
CA PHE A 263 -5.50 1.67 6.39
C PHE A 263 -5.74 1.86 4.88
N PRO A 264 -6.93 1.52 4.37
CA PRO A 264 -7.26 1.60 2.95
C PRO A 264 -7.71 3.02 2.54
N PHE A 265 -6.75 3.93 2.33
CA PHE A 265 -7.04 5.32 1.96
C PHE A 265 -6.97 5.62 0.46
N ALA A 266 -6.61 4.64 -0.38
CA ALA A 266 -6.58 4.85 -1.82
C ALA A 266 -7.95 5.27 -2.35
N ALA A 267 -8.01 6.42 -3.01
CA ALA A 267 -9.20 6.95 -3.65
C ALA A 267 -8.81 7.65 -4.95
N PRO A 268 -9.61 7.51 -6.03
CA PRO A 268 -9.44 8.30 -7.23
C PRO A 268 -10.03 9.70 -7.02
N PRO A 269 -9.81 10.65 -7.91
CA PRO A 269 -10.65 11.84 -7.99
C PRO A 269 -12.12 11.41 -8.10
N VAL A 270 -12.97 11.97 -7.24
CA VAL A 270 -14.40 11.62 -7.22
C VAL A 270 -15.19 12.75 -7.85
N HIS A 271 -15.97 12.42 -8.86
CA HIS A 271 -16.85 13.34 -9.58
C HIS A 271 -17.90 12.54 -10.33
N GLY A 272 -18.91 13.22 -10.83
CA GLY A 272 -20.04 12.65 -11.56
C GLY A 272 -21.33 12.69 -10.77
N ASN A 273 -22.44 12.68 -11.48
CA ASN A 273 -23.78 12.63 -10.92
C ASN A 273 -24.47 11.32 -11.36
N LEU A 274 -25.68 11.07 -10.94
CA LEU A 274 -26.39 9.81 -11.20
C LEU A 274 -26.46 9.45 -12.70
N ALA A 275 -26.52 10.45 -13.57
CA ALA A 275 -26.57 10.22 -15.02
C ALA A 275 -25.24 9.73 -15.61
N ASP A 276 -24.13 9.91 -14.87
CA ASP A 276 -22.79 9.47 -15.25
C ASP A 276 -22.47 8.06 -14.71
N SER A 277 -23.49 7.35 -14.17
CA SER A 277 -23.31 5.97 -13.70
C SER A 277 -22.90 5.06 -14.86
N GLY A 278 -21.99 4.11 -14.56
CA GLY A 278 -21.36 3.23 -15.54
C GLY A 278 -19.86 3.11 -15.28
N GLU A 279 -19.04 3.34 -16.29
CA GLU A 279 -17.58 3.15 -16.22
C GLU A 279 -16.93 3.95 -15.08
N LEU A 280 -17.35 5.21 -14.90
CA LEU A 280 -16.82 6.09 -13.87
C LEU A 280 -17.13 5.54 -12.46
N PHE A 281 -18.37 5.13 -12.23
CA PHE A 281 -18.82 4.59 -10.94
C PHE A 281 -18.18 3.22 -10.67
N GLU A 282 -18.07 2.38 -11.70
CA GLU A 282 -17.43 1.08 -11.61
C GLU A 282 -15.95 1.24 -11.20
N SER A 283 -15.24 2.15 -11.81
CA SER A 283 -13.83 2.45 -11.50
C SER A 283 -13.65 2.93 -10.06
N GLN A 284 -14.55 3.79 -9.55
CA GLN A 284 -14.55 4.27 -8.17
C GLN A 284 -14.86 3.14 -7.17
N ALA A 285 -15.88 2.34 -7.45
CA ALA A 285 -16.26 1.20 -6.62
C ALA A 285 -15.15 0.13 -6.63
N ARG A 286 -14.53 -0.12 -7.78
CA ARG A 286 -13.44 -1.07 -7.93
C ARG A 286 -12.26 -0.74 -7.03
N LEU A 287 -11.81 0.52 -7.01
CA LEU A 287 -10.69 0.95 -6.17
C LEU A 287 -11.06 0.99 -4.69
N MET A 288 -12.14 1.71 -4.36
CA MET A 288 -12.46 2.06 -2.99
C MET A 288 -13.24 0.99 -2.22
N LEU A 289 -13.90 0.05 -2.90
CA LEU A 289 -14.71 -1.00 -2.27
C LEU A 289 -14.13 -2.39 -2.55
N TRP A 290 -14.19 -2.85 -3.79
CA TRP A 290 -13.85 -4.24 -4.11
C TRP A 290 -12.35 -4.53 -3.98
N GLY A 291 -11.49 -3.58 -4.33
CA GLY A 291 -10.05 -3.67 -4.07
C GLY A 291 -9.74 -3.74 -2.58
N VAL A 292 -10.46 -2.97 -1.76
CA VAL A 292 -10.34 -2.99 -0.29
C VAL A 292 -10.80 -4.33 0.29
N GLU A 293 -11.97 -4.85 -0.12
CA GLU A 293 -12.45 -6.17 0.31
C GLU A 293 -11.45 -7.27 -0.02
N ARG A 294 -10.90 -7.24 -1.25
CA ARG A 294 -9.90 -8.22 -1.69
C ARG A 294 -8.61 -8.12 -0.86
N ALA A 295 -8.16 -6.91 -0.58
CA ALA A 295 -6.98 -6.68 0.27
C ALA A 295 -7.21 -7.17 1.70
N ILE A 296 -8.35 -6.88 2.32
CA ILE A 296 -8.71 -7.36 3.66
C ILE A 296 -8.66 -8.89 3.70
N ALA A 297 -9.34 -9.55 2.76
CA ALA A 297 -9.40 -11.00 2.69
C ALA A 297 -8.01 -11.64 2.48
N GLY A 298 -7.17 -11.01 1.66
CA GLY A 298 -5.81 -11.47 1.39
C GLY A 298 -4.88 -11.28 2.57
N LEU A 299 -4.82 -10.06 3.14
CA LEU A 299 -3.96 -9.73 4.27
C LEU A 299 -4.32 -10.55 5.52
N ALA A 300 -5.61 -10.77 5.78
CA ALA A 300 -6.09 -11.57 6.91
C ALA A 300 -5.67 -13.05 6.85
N LYS A 301 -5.35 -13.58 5.67
CA LYS A 301 -4.89 -14.96 5.49
C LYS A 301 -3.41 -15.16 5.77
N ILE A 302 -2.62 -14.08 5.75
CA ILE A 302 -1.18 -14.16 5.99
C ILE A 302 -0.95 -14.69 7.40
N GLY A 303 -0.09 -15.71 7.55
CA GLY A 303 0.22 -16.33 8.84
C GLY A 303 -0.91 -17.15 9.48
N ALA A 304 -2.01 -17.44 8.78
CA ALA A 304 -3.16 -18.13 9.34
C ALA A 304 -2.83 -19.54 9.87
N ASP A 305 -1.84 -20.20 9.26
CA ASP A 305 -1.41 -21.55 9.66
C ASP A 305 -0.38 -21.53 10.79
N THR A 306 0.21 -20.39 11.10
CA THR A 306 1.29 -20.25 12.09
C THR A 306 0.88 -19.49 13.34
N ASP A 307 0.03 -18.47 13.21
CA ASP A 307 -0.51 -17.68 14.31
C ASP A 307 -2.02 -17.48 14.18
N VAL A 308 -2.78 -18.39 14.83
CA VAL A 308 -4.25 -18.34 14.84
C VAL A 308 -4.82 -17.20 15.68
N GLN A 309 -4.03 -16.61 16.57
CA GLN A 309 -4.48 -15.51 17.43
C GLN A 309 -4.20 -14.13 16.82
N HIS A 310 -3.32 -14.06 15.83
CA HIS A 310 -3.01 -12.81 15.15
C HIS A 310 -4.25 -12.20 14.50
N LYS A 311 -4.43 -10.90 14.69
CA LYS A 311 -5.56 -10.13 14.15
C LYS A 311 -5.03 -9.00 13.28
N LEU A 312 -5.66 -8.87 12.12
CA LEU A 312 -5.58 -7.68 11.28
C LEU A 312 -6.64 -6.68 11.74
N HIS A 313 -6.23 -5.54 12.26
CA HIS A 313 -7.15 -4.45 12.57
C HIS A 313 -7.26 -3.51 11.36
N VAL A 314 -8.47 -3.31 10.87
CA VAL A 314 -8.75 -2.51 9.67
C VAL A 314 -9.45 -1.22 10.08
N VAL A 315 -8.86 -0.08 9.74
CA VAL A 315 -9.49 1.24 9.91
C VAL A 315 -10.12 1.64 8.60
N LEU A 316 -11.43 1.41 8.46
CA LEU A 316 -12.19 1.76 7.26
C LEU A 316 -12.52 3.26 7.26
N PRO A 317 -12.00 4.05 6.29
CA PRO A 317 -12.25 5.49 6.25
C PRO A 317 -13.67 5.79 5.76
N GLY A 318 -14.64 5.74 6.66
CA GLY A 318 -16.03 6.08 6.39
C GLY A 318 -16.22 7.58 6.18
N SER A 319 -17.40 7.96 5.72
CA SER A 319 -17.80 9.36 5.52
C SER A 319 -19.22 9.59 5.98
N PRO A 320 -19.57 10.76 6.50
CA PRO A 320 -20.96 11.17 6.71
C PRO A 320 -21.66 11.45 5.37
N ASN A 321 -20.92 11.71 4.29
CA ASN A 321 -21.48 11.88 2.96
C ASN A 321 -22.00 10.54 2.42
N ARG A 322 -23.31 10.47 2.25
CA ARG A 322 -24.06 9.32 1.72
C ARG A 322 -24.93 9.75 0.55
N GLY A 323 -24.33 10.53 -0.36
CA GLY A 323 -25.00 11.10 -1.52
C GLY A 323 -25.69 12.45 -1.28
N ILE A 324 -25.55 13.03 -0.08
CA ILE A 324 -26.26 14.29 0.28
C ILE A 324 -25.67 15.53 -0.38
N PHE A 325 -24.40 15.47 -0.83
CA PHE A 325 -23.77 16.61 -1.50
C PHE A 325 -23.94 16.59 -3.01
N GLY A 326 -24.06 15.40 -3.62
CA GLY A 326 -24.11 15.21 -5.07
C GLY A 326 -22.82 15.56 -5.79
N GLY A 327 -22.70 15.12 -7.04
CA GLY A 327 -21.54 15.44 -7.89
C GLY A 327 -20.25 14.70 -7.55
N ASP A 328 -20.28 13.73 -6.66
CA ASP A 328 -19.13 12.96 -6.17
C ASP A 328 -19.12 11.49 -6.67
N GLY A 329 -19.83 11.22 -7.76
CA GLY A 329 -19.92 9.90 -8.39
C GLY A 329 -20.48 8.86 -7.43
N ALA A 330 -19.84 7.67 -7.38
CA ALA A 330 -20.23 6.57 -6.51
C ALA A 330 -19.66 6.68 -5.08
N TYR A 331 -19.08 7.81 -4.69
CA TYR A 331 -18.42 7.94 -3.39
C TYR A 331 -19.38 7.68 -2.21
N GLY A 332 -20.58 8.25 -2.27
CA GLY A 332 -21.59 8.09 -1.22
C GLY A 332 -22.02 6.63 -1.06
N GLU A 333 -22.26 5.93 -2.17
CA GLU A 333 -22.61 4.51 -2.22
C GLU A 333 -21.48 3.63 -1.67
N VAL A 334 -20.25 3.86 -2.12
CA VAL A 334 -19.06 3.12 -1.66
C VAL A 334 -18.87 3.27 -0.16
N LYS A 335 -18.93 4.51 0.35
CA LYS A 335 -18.77 4.77 1.80
C LYS A 335 -19.93 4.21 2.62
N SER A 336 -21.13 4.12 2.06
CA SER A 336 -22.25 3.43 2.67
C SER A 336 -22.07 1.91 2.69
N ALA A 337 -21.47 1.35 1.63
CA ALA A 337 -21.19 -0.08 1.55
C ALA A 337 -20.16 -0.56 2.60
N PHE A 338 -19.37 0.32 3.19
CA PHE A 338 -18.47 -0.07 4.30
C PHE A 338 -19.24 -0.58 5.53
N ASP A 339 -20.45 -0.10 5.77
CA ASP A 339 -21.33 -0.69 6.80
C ASP A 339 -21.65 -2.16 6.49
N ALA A 340 -21.81 -2.49 5.20
CA ALA A 340 -22.03 -3.88 4.77
C ALA A 340 -20.79 -4.76 5.01
N ILE A 341 -19.57 -4.28 4.80
CA ILE A 341 -18.33 -5.02 5.10
C ILE A 341 -18.30 -5.39 6.59
N VAL A 342 -18.55 -4.41 7.47
CA VAL A 342 -18.58 -4.64 8.92
C VAL A 342 -19.66 -5.64 9.32
N ASN A 343 -20.83 -5.58 8.68
CA ASN A 343 -21.90 -6.55 8.93
C ASN A 343 -21.57 -7.96 8.42
N ARG A 344 -20.94 -8.08 7.24
CA ARG A 344 -20.45 -9.37 6.70
C ARG A 344 -19.48 -10.05 7.65
N ALA A 345 -18.65 -9.30 8.36
CA ALA A 345 -17.73 -9.84 9.35
C ALA A 345 -18.43 -10.61 10.47
N ARG A 346 -19.69 -10.34 10.77
CA ARG A 346 -20.51 -11.08 11.75
C ARG A 346 -20.98 -12.41 11.22
N ALA A 347 -21.18 -12.54 9.91
CA ALA A 347 -21.74 -13.72 9.26
C ALA A 347 -20.66 -14.61 8.60
N GLU A 348 -19.65 -14.02 8.01
CA GLU A 348 -18.63 -14.70 7.20
C GLU A 348 -17.37 -15.01 8.02
N LYS A 349 -17.47 -15.96 8.96
CA LYS A 349 -16.41 -16.27 9.92
C LYS A 349 -15.12 -16.82 9.33
N VAL A 350 -15.12 -17.30 8.09
CA VAL A 350 -13.94 -17.88 7.43
C VAL A 350 -12.79 -16.87 7.34
N TRP A 351 -13.09 -15.60 7.06
CA TRP A 351 -12.10 -14.54 6.99
C TRP A 351 -12.13 -13.62 8.22
N SER A 352 -13.31 -13.35 8.77
CA SER A 352 -13.49 -12.34 9.80
C SER A 352 -13.02 -12.77 11.19
N SER A 353 -12.77 -14.07 11.43
CA SER A 353 -12.18 -14.54 12.67
C SER A 353 -10.81 -13.92 12.95
N ARG A 354 -10.11 -13.46 11.91
CA ARG A 354 -8.80 -12.83 11.99
C ARG A 354 -8.82 -11.32 11.75
N VAL A 355 -10.01 -10.69 11.71
CA VAL A 355 -10.14 -9.26 11.39
C VAL A 355 -10.95 -8.55 12.47
N THR A 356 -10.49 -7.38 12.84
CA THR A 356 -11.24 -6.41 13.64
C THR A 356 -11.38 -5.11 12.87
N PHE A 357 -12.41 -4.31 13.17
CA PHE A 357 -12.70 -3.08 12.45
C PHE A 357 -12.86 -1.89 13.38
N ALA A 358 -12.29 -0.76 12.98
CA ALA A 358 -12.77 0.57 13.31
C ALA A 358 -13.36 1.20 12.03
N HIS A 359 -14.55 1.78 12.13
CA HIS A 359 -15.22 2.42 10.99
C HIS A 359 -15.62 3.86 11.35
N PRO A 360 -14.65 4.76 11.49
CA PRO A 360 -14.92 6.17 11.78
C PRO A 360 -15.60 6.85 10.60
N LYS A 361 -16.54 7.75 10.89
CA LYS A 361 -17.14 8.64 9.91
C LYS A 361 -16.31 9.92 9.87
N ILE A 362 -15.36 9.98 8.94
CA ILE A 362 -14.45 11.12 8.78
C ILE A 362 -15.24 12.26 8.15
N GLY A 363 -15.30 13.40 8.86
CA GLY A 363 -15.95 14.61 8.41
C GLY A 363 -15.12 15.42 7.42
N TRP A 364 -15.26 16.73 7.45
CA TRP A 364 -14.54 17.63 6.55
C TRP A 364 -13.06 17.76 6.97
N VAL A 365 -12.16 17.36 6.06
CA VAL A 365 -10.71 17.46 6.26
C VAL A 365 -10.13 18.45 5.26
N ARG A 366 -9.58 19.55 5.79
CA ARG A 366 -9.00 20.66 5.02
C ARG A 366 -7.70 20.23 4.32
N GLY A 367 -7.41 20.85 3.17
CA GLY A 367 -6.12 20.72 2.48
C GLY A 367 -5.88 19.36 1.81
N THR A 368 -6.89 18.48 1.76
CA THR A 368 -6.77 17.19 1.08
C THR A 368 -7.20 17.26 -0.37
N GLY A 369 -6.69 16.36 -1.21
CA GLY A 369 -7.05 16.31 -2.64
C GLY A 369 -8.55 16.11 -2.91
N LEU A 370 -9.30 15.52 -1.97
CA LEU A 370 -10.74 15.31 -2.09
C LEU A 370 -11.56 16.55 -1.71
N MET A 371 -11.12 17.31 -0.70
CA MET A 371 -11.91 18.41 -0.12
C MET A 371 -11.30 19.79 -0.33
N GLY A 372 -10.03 19.89 -0.75
CA GLY A 372 -9.30 21.17 -0.84
C GLY A 372 -9.95 22.21 -1.76
N GLY A 373 -10.71 21.78 -2.77
CA GLY A 373 -11.54 22.68 -3.59
C GLY A 373 -12.62 23.44 -2.83
N ASN A 374 -13.02 22.92 -1.66
CA ASN A 374 -14.02 23.52 -0.77
C ASN A 374 -13.41 24.33 0.39
N ASP A 375 -12.09 24.36 0.53
CA ASP A 375 -11.40 25.06 1.61
C ASP A 375 -11.77 26.56 1.75
N PRO A 376 -12.11 27.31 0.68
CA PRO A 376 -12.61 28.67 0.82
C PRO A 376 -13.92 28.80 1.64
N LEU A 377 -14.68 27.70 1.80
CA LEU A 377 -15.92 27.67 2.56
C LEU A 377 -15.71 27.37 4.06
N VAL A 378 -14.51 26.96 4.47
CA VAL A 378 -14.20 26.49 5.84
C VAL A 378 -14.63 27.51 6.88
N GLU A 379 -14.23 28.77 6.74
CA GLU A 379 -14.58 29.82 7.70
C GLU A 379 -16.11 30.00 7.88
N VAL A 380 -16.87 29.86 6.79
CA VAL A 380 -18.31 30.01 6.80
C VAL A 380 -18.96 28.82 7.52
N VAL A 381 -18.56 27.60 7.20
CA VAL A 381 -19.18 26.40 7.79
C VAL A 381 -18.82 26.27 9.28
N GLU A 382 -17.62 26.68 9.67
CA GLU A 382 -17.22 26.69 11.09
C GLU A 382 -18.02 27.72 11.89
N ARG A 383 -18.28 28.90 11.34
CA ARG A 383 -19.20 29.89 11.97
C ARG A 383 -20.62 29.35 12.16
N HIS A 384 -21.05 28.38 11.37
CA HIS A 384 -22.35 27.71 11.52
C HIS A 384 -22.27 26.43 12.38
N GLY A 385 -21.18 26.23 13.10
CA GLY A 385 -21.01 25.14 14.06
C GLY A 385 -20.53 23.80 13.48
N LEU A 386 -20.17 23.75 12.19
CA LEU A 386 -19.57 22.55 11.62
C LEU A 386 -18.06 22.56 11.95
N LYS A 387 -17.59 21.51 12.61
CA LYS A 387 -16.16 21.36 12.88
C LYS A 387 -15.45 20.81 11.66
N THR A 388 -14.32 21.41 11.26
CA THR A 388 -13.41 20.90 10.27
C THR A 388 -12.08 20.49 10.91
N TYR A 389 -11.30 19.65 10.23
CA TYR A 389 -10.07 19.09 10.76
C TYR A 389 -8.94 19.25 9.76
N SER A 390 -7.71 19.34 10.22
CA SER A 390 -6.53 19.11 9.39
C SER A 390 -6.31 17.59 9.18
N ALA A 391 -5.53 17.23 8.17
CA ALA A 391 -5.15 15.84 7.95
C ALA A 391 -4.38 15.25 9.15
N ALA A 392 -3.56 16.06 9.83
CA ALA A 392 -2.82 15.65 11.03
C ALA A 392 -3.75 15.36 12.21
N GLU A 393 -4.74 16.24 12.50
CA GLU A 393 -5.71 16.01 13.56
C GLU A 393 -6.51 14.72 13.34
N ILE A 394 -6.98 14.48 12.12
CA ILE A 394 -7.69 13.22 11.78
C ILE A 394 -6.77 12.01 11.91
N ALA A 395 -5.51 12.11 11.49
CA ALA A 395 -4.57 10.99 11.62
C ALA A 395 -4.36 10.58 13.09
N VAL A 396 -4.27 11.55 14.01
CA VAL A 396 -4.18 11.27 15.45
C VAL A 396 -5.41 10.49 15.94
N GLU A 397 -6.62 10.91 15.56
CA GLU A 397 -7.85 10.21 15.94
C GLU A 397 -7.89 8.77 15.36
N LEU A 398 -7.49 8.59 14.10
CA LEU A 398 -7.44 7.27 13.47
C LEU A 398 -6.42 6.34 14.13
N LEU A 399 -5.27 6.88 14.52
CA LEU A 399 -4.25 6.13 15.24
C LEU A 399 -4.69 5.78 16.66
N ASN A 400 -5.49 6.63 17.32
CA ASN A 400 -6.10 6.32 18.61
C ASN A 400 -7.07 5.13 18.53
N LEU A 401 -7.74 4.95 17.39
CA LEU A 401 -8.58 3.78 17.14
C LEU A 401 -7.80 2.49 16.82
N SER A 402 -6.47 2.57 16.72
CA SER A 402 -5.61 1.47 16.25
C SER A 402 -4.71 0.90 17.35
N THR A 403 -4.88 1.32 18.60
CA THR A 403 -4.12 0.80 19.73
C THR A 403 -4.80 -0.42 20.35
N ARG A 404 -3.99 -1.28 20.98
CA ARG A 404 -4.48 -2.49 21.68
C ARG A 404 -5.34 -2.20 22.90
N GLU A 405 -5.35 -0.94 23.35
CA GLU A 405 -6.11 -0.47 24.51
C GLU A 405 -7.49 0.11 24.12
N SER A 406 -7.82 0.17 22.83
CA SER A 406 -9.06 0.76 22.30
C SER A 406 -10.16 -0.28 22.07
#